data_a767b6f3c78b33063985f39c7435c04f
#
_entry.id   a767b6f3c78b33063985f39c7435c04f
#
_cell.length_a   1.000
_cell.length_b   1.000
_cell.length_c   1.000
_cell.angle_alpha   90.00
_cell.angle_beta   90.00
_cell.angle_gamma   90.00
#
_symmetry.space_group_name_H-M   'P 1'
#
loop_
_entity.id
_entity.type
_entity.pdbx_description
1 polymer ?
#
loop_
_entity_poly.entity_id
_entity_poly.type
_entity_poly.pdbx_seq_one_letter_code
_entity_poly.pdbx_strand_id
1 'polypeptide(L)'
;MPGPAPFLREAAARDIDVAVLPEMFCCPYQNHCFRPYGEAANGPAQAALSALAAELGMYVVGGSLPELSEGRVYNTSYVYDRQGREIAKHRKVHLFDIDVAGGQCFRESDTLSPGDQITTFETEFGTLGLCICFDLRFEELSRCMCLRGARVIFVPAAFNMTTGPAHWELLFRQRAVDNQCFFVGVSPARDESASYVAYGNSLVTDPWGTVLCRAAGEETILYSDLDLSRVDAVRHQLPILSARRTDLYEVQEK
;
A
#
# COMPACT_ATOMS: atom_id res chain seq x y z
N MET A 1 20.63 6.46 4.18
CA MET A 1 19.87 5.62 5.14
C MET A 1 20.22 4.17 4.87
N PRO A 2 20.27 3.29 5.88
CA PRO A 2 20.37 1.86 5.63
C PRO A 2 19.16 1.45 4.77
N GLY A 3 19.38 0.53 3.81
CA GLY A 3 18.28 -0.02 3.01
C GLY A 3 17.32 -0.88 3.85
N PRO A 4 16.24 -1.44 3.28
CA PRO A 4 15.21 -2.17 4.03
C PRO A 4 15.68 -3.50 4.64
N ALA A 5 16.83 -4.03 4.23
CA ALA A 5 17.30 -5.35 4.65
C ALA A 5 17.45 -5.56 6.17
N PRO A 6 18.00 -4.60 6.97
CA PRO A 6 18.07 -4.77 8.42
C PRO A 6 16.68 -4.92 9.06
N PHE A 7 15.70 -4.11 8.65
CA PHE A 7 14.34 -4.15 9.16
C PHE A 7 13.61 -5.45 8.80
N LEU A 8 13.79 -5.93 7.55
CA LEU A 8 13.20 -7.19 7.11
C LEU A 8 13.77 -8.39 7.88
N ARG A 9 15.10 -8.40 8.15
CA ARG A 9 15.73 -9.46 8.97
C ARG A 9 15.28 -9.39 10.42
N GLU A 10 15.12 -8.20 10.99
CA GLU A 10 14.59 -8.04 12.34
C GLU A 10 13.13 -8.52 12.41
N ALA A 11 12.30 -8.17 11.43
CA ALA A 11 10.92 -8.63 11.34
C ALA A 11 10.85 -10.16 11.25
N ALA A 12 11.65 -10.79 10.40
CA ALA A 12 11.69 -12.24 10.20
C ALA A 12 12.02 -13.02 11.48
N ALA A 13 12.75 -12.43 12.43
CA ALA A 13 13.05 -13.05 13.73
C ALA A 13 11.79 -13.26 14.62
N ARG A 14 10.63 -12.75 14.20
CA ARG A 14 9.34 -12.90 14.89
C ARG A 14 8.31 -13.73 14.11
N ASP A 15 8.75 -14.60 13.22
CA ASP A 15 7.89 -15.48 12.40
C ASP A 15 6.80 -14.71 11.64
N ILE A 16 7.18 -13.59 11.01
CA ILE A 16 6.27 -12.75 10.23
C ILE A 16 5.94 -13.41 8.89
N ASP A 17 4.67 -13.49 8.56
CA ASP A 17 4.21 -14.00 7.27
C ASP A 17 4.39 -12.99 6.13
N VAL A 18 4.06 -11.72 6.37
CA VAL A 18 4.08 -10.65 5.34
C VAL A 18 4.76 -9.41 5.89
N ALA A 19 5.79 -8.94 5.21
CA ALA A 19 6.39 -7.63 5.46
C ALA A 19 5.98 -6.63 4.39
N VAL A 20 5.73 -5.38 4.79
CA VAL A 20 5.28 -4.31 3.89
C VAL A 20 6.19 -3.10 4.05
N LEU A 21 6.75 -2.60 2.95
CA LEU A 21 7.55 -1.39 2.91
C LEU A 21 6.69 -0.17 2.52
N PRO A 22 7.13 1.06 2.81
CA PRO A 22 6.38 2.27 2.46
C PRO A 22 6.49 2.66 0.98
N GLU A 23 5.68 3.63 0.55
CA GLU A 23 5.75 4.23 -0.79
C GLU A 23 7.10 4.90 -1.02
N MET A 24 7.68 4.72 -2.23
CA MET A 24 8.96 5.30 -2.67
C MET A 24 10.11 5.04 -1.68
N PHE A 25 10.17 3.82 -1.11
CA PHE A 25 11.09 3.46 -0.02
C PHE A 25 12.57 3.66 -0.34
N CYS A 26 12.96 3.69 -1.62
CA CYS A 26 14.34 3.86 -2.09
C CYS A 26 14.56 5.17 -2.85
N CYS A 27 13.58 6.07 -2.87
CA CYS A 27 13.63 7.31 -3.66
C CYS A 27 13.06 8.48 -2.85
N PRO A 28 13.70 9.66 -2.81
CA PRO A 28 13.08 10.87 -2.29
C PRO A 28 11.78 11.19 -3.03
N TYR A 29 10.72 11.57 -2.30
CA TYR A 29 9.40 11.84 -2.89
C TYR A 29 9.39 13.23 -3.55
N GLN A 30 10.06 13.32 -4.71
CA GLN A 30 10.24 14.55 -5.47
C GLN A 30 10.27 14.24 -6.98
N ASN A 31 9.56 15.05 -7.78
CA ASN A 31 9.44 14.83 -9.22
C ASN A 31 10.79 14.69 -9.93
N HIS A 32 11.79 15.51 -9.58
CA HIS A 32 13.10 15.45 -10.20
C HIS A 32 13.93 14.22 -9.83
N CYS A 33 13.52 13.48 -8.78
CA CYS A 33 14.18 12.24 -8.33
C CYS A 33 13.60 10.98 -9.01
N PHE A 34 12.31 10.97 -9.39
CA PHE A 34 11.65 9.74 -9.83
C PHE A 34 12.35 9.09 -11.04
N ARG A 35 12.67 9.87 -12.08
CA ARG A 35 13.37 9.31 -13.25
C ARG A 35 14.81 8.88 -12.98
N PRO A 36 15.68 9.66 -12.27
CA PRO A 36 17.02 9.25 -11.92
C PRO A 36 17.11 8.00 -11.04
N TYR A 37 16.15 7.80 -10.14
CA TYR A 37 16.06 6.61 -9.28
C TYR A 37 15.27 5.47 -9.92
N GLY A 38 14.74 5.68 -11.14
CA GLY A 38 13.93 4.69 -11.81
C GLY A 38 14.70 3.46 -12.25
N GLU A 39 14.13 2.29 -12.00
CA GLU A 39 14.68 1.00 -12.39
C GLU A 39 13.85 0.35 -13.49
N ALA A 40 14.51 -0.31 -14.44
CA ALA A 40 13.84 -1.21 -15.36
C ALA A 40 13.40 -2.50 -14.63
N ALA A 41 12.64 -3.35 -15.29
CA ALA A 41 12.27 -4.66 -14.75
C ALA A 41 13.49 -5.47 -14.31
N ASN A 42 13.39 -6.12 -13.16
CA ASN A 42 14.49 -6.84 -12.49
C ASN A 42 15.68 -5.95 -12.09
N GLY A 43 15.42 -4.66 -11.80
CA GLY A 43 16.42 -3.74 -11.31
C GLY A 43 16.95 -4.09 -9.91
N PRO A 44 17.99 -3.38 -9.44
CA PRO A 44 18.69 -3.72 -8.19
C PRO A 44 17.79 -3.80 -6.96
N ALA A 45 16.84 -2.88 -6.77
CA ALA A 45 15.93 -2.91 -5.62
C ALA A 45 14.96 -4.09 -5.71
N GLN A 46 14.42 -4.37 -6.89
CA GLN A 46 13.55 -5.52 -7.14
C GLN A 46 14.29 -6.85 -6.86
N ALA A 47 15.51 -7.00 -7.38
CA ALA A 47 16.34 -8.17 -7.15
C ALA A 47 16.68 -8.37 -5.66
N ALA A 48 16.97 -7.28 -4.94
CA ALA A 48 17.23 -7.33 -3.51
C ALA A 48 16.00 -7.75 -2.70
N LEU A 49 14.80 -7.24 -3.02
CA LEU A 49 13.55 -7.62 -2.35
C LEU A 49 13.20 -9.09 -2.61
N SER A 50 13.33 -9.55 -3.86
CA SER A 50 13.15 -10.96 -4.24
C SER A 50 14.09 -11.88 -3.45
N ALA A 51 15.38 -11.55 -3.40
CA ALA A 51 16.36 -12.32 -2.65
C ALA A 51 16.07 -12.35 -1.14
N LEU A 52 15.66 -11.22 -0.55
CA LEU A 52 15.29 -11.13 0.87
C LEU A 52 14.02 -11.93 1.17
N ALA A 53 13.01 -11.89 0.32
CA ALA A 53 11.80 -12.70 0.48
C ALA A 53 12.13 -14.20 0.51
N ALA A 54 13.00 -14.66 -0.40
CA ALA A 54 13.46 -16.05 -0.45
C ALA A 54 14.35 -16.41 0.75
N GLU A 55 15.30 -15.53 1.13
CA GLU A 55 16.20 -15.74 2.28
C GLU A 55 15.42 -15.90 3.59
N LEU A 56 14.40 -15.04 3.77
CA LEU A 56 13.65 -14.92 5.01
C LEU A 56 12.38 -15.78 5.06
N GLY A 57 12.00 -16.40 3.94
CA GLY A 57 10.85 -17.28 3.85
C GLY A 57 9.50 -16.59 4.11
N MET A 58 9.39 -15.29 3.84
CA MET A 58 8.17 -14.50 4.06
C MET A 58 7.73 -13.77 2.78
N TYR A 59 6.46 -13.40 2.70
CA TYR A 59 5.98 -12.50 1.66
C TYR A 59 6.54 -11.09 1.88
N VAL A 60 6.90 -10.43 0.79
CA VAL A 60 7.34 -9.04 0.82
C VAL A 60 6.48 -8.21 -0.13
N VAL A 61 5.68 -7.31 0.40
CA VAL A 61 5.09 -6.20 -0.35
C VAL A 61 6.13 -5.09 -0.39
N GLY A 62 6.76 -4.91 -1.54
CA GLY A 62 7.96 -4.10 -1.72
C GLY A 62 7.74 -2.59 -1.67
N GLY A 63 6.76 -2.11 -0.88
CA GLY A 63 6.45 -0.69 -0.84
C GLY A 63 6.12 -0.16 -2.22
N SER A 64 6.83 0.87 -2.65
CA SER A 64 6.89 1.18 -4.07
C SER A 64 8.22 1.83 -4.44
N LEU A 65 8.50 1.86 -5.73
CA LEU A 65 9.68 2.47 -6.31
C LEU A 65 9.36 3.02 -7.72
N PRO A 66 10.18 3.95 -8.26
CA PRO A 66 10.03 4.38 -9.63
C PRO A 66 10.42 3.24 -10.60
N GLU A 67 9.48 2.81 -11.44
CA GLU A 67 9.70 1.85 -12.52
C GLU A 67 9.90 2.56 -13.86
N LEU A 68 10.95 2.23 -14.60
CA LEU A 68 11.15 2.67 -15.97
C LEU A 68 10.62 1.61 -16.93
N SER A 69 9.60 1.93 -17.70
CA SER A 69 9.02 1.03 -18.70
C SER A 69 8.58 1.82 -19.92
N GLU A 70 9.01 1.40 -21.11
CA GLU A 70 8.63 2.01 -22.41
C GLU A 70 8.80 3.54 -22.45
N GLY A 71 9.89 4.04 -21.88
CA GLY A 71 10.20 5.47 -21.81
C GLY A 71 9.40 6.28 -20.80
N ARG A 72 8.48 5.65 -20.08
CA ARG A 72 7.66 6.24 -19.00
C ARG A 72 8.22 5.88 -17.63
N VAL A 73 7.79 6.63 -16.62
CA VAL A 73 8.08 6.35 -15.21
C VAL A 73 6.78 6.07 -14.49
N TYR A 74 6.74 5.01 -13.68
CA TYR A 74 5.58 4.63 -12.89
C TYR A 74 5.95 4.53 -11.42
N ASN A 75 5.00 4.81 -10.53
CA ASN A 75 5.10 4.49 -9.12
C ASN A 75 4.60 3.05 -8.94
N THR A 76 5.51 2.10 -8.71
CA THR A 76 5.21 0.66 -8.82
C THR A 76 5.56 -0.10 -7.55
N SER A 77 4.64 -0.90 -7.08
CA SER A 77 4.81 -1.87 -6.00
C SER A 77 4.88 -3.29 -6.56
N TYR A 78 5.80 -4.09 -6.03
CA TYR A 78 5.99 -5.50 -6.37
C TYR A 78 5.71 -6.36 -5.16
N VAL A 79 5.13 -7.54 -5.36
CA VAL A 79 4.90 -8.52 -4.30
C VAL A 79 5.70 -9.78 -4.61
N TYR A 80 6.47 -10.23 -3.64
CA TYR A 80 7.27 -11.45 -3.71
C TYR A 80 6.74 -12.48 -2.73
N ASP A 81 6.68 -13.75 -3.18
CA ASP A 81 6.33 -14.86 -2.31
C ASP A 81 7.53 -15.35 -1.47
N ARG A 82 7.29 -16.36 -0.62
CA ARG A 82 8.31 -16.97 0.25
C ARG A 82 9.51 -17.60 -0.50
N GLN A 83 9.42 -17.76 -1.81
CA GLN A 83 10.48 -18.25 -2.68
C GLN A 83 11.14 -17.13 -3.48
N GLY A 84 10.75 -15.88 -3.24
CA GLY A 84 11.25 -14.71 -3.95
C GLY A 84 10.68 -14.53 -5.36
N ARG A 85 9.64 -15.27 -5.74
CA ARG A 85 8.98 -15.10 -7.03
C ARG A 85 8.07 -13.88 -6.99
N GLU A 86 8.13 -13.04 -8.02
CA GLU A 86 7.15 -11.97 -8.19
C GLU A 86 5.77 -12.59 -8.48
N ILE A 87 4.81 -12.33 -7.61
CA ILE A 87 3.44 -12.84 -7.74
C ILE A 87 2.42 -11.74 -8.05
N ALA A 88 2.78 -10.48 -7.86
CA ALA A 88 1.96 -9.34 -8.24
C ALA A 88 2.80 -8.09 -8.46
N LYS A 89 2.26 -7.22 -9.31
CA LYS A 89 2.77 -5.88 -9.58
C LYS A 89 1.60 -4.90 -9.67
N HIS A 90 1.71 -3.76 -8.98
CA HIS A 90 0.73 -2.68 -9.04
C HIS A 90 1.42 -1.38 -9.42
N ARG A 91 1.01 -0.75 -10.51
CA ARG A 91 1.34 0.63 -10.85
C ARG A 91 0.25 1.54 -10.28
N LYS A 92 0.62 2.56 -9.52
CA LYS A 92 -0.33 3.53 -8.94
C LYS A 92 -1.28 4.05 -10.03
N VAL A 93 -2.57 3.82 -9.82
CA VAL A 93 -3.61 4.15 -10.81
C VAL A 93 -3.97 5.64 -10.75
N HIS A 94 -4.08 6.18 -9.53
CA HIS A 94 -4.46 7.57 -9.33
C HIS A 94 -3.23 8.38 -8.91
N LEU A 95 -2.77 9.25 -9.78
CA LEU A 95 -1.63 10.11 -9.50
C LEU A 95 -2.00 11.23 -8.51
N PHE A 96 -1.07 11.57 -7.64
CA PHE A 96 -1.25 12.56 -6.60
C PHE A 96 -1.02 13.97 -7.16
N ASP A 97 -2.05 14.53 -7.76
CA ASP A 97 -2.08 15.91 -8.25
C ASP A 97 -2.98 16.72 -7.33
N ILE A 98 -2.38 17.59 -6.52
CA ILE A 98 -3.11 18.43 -5.58
C ILE A 98 -2.64 19.89 -5.64
N ASP A 99 -3.57 20.77 -5.35
CA ASP A 99 -3.34 22.20 -5.11
C ASP A 99 -4.25 22.64 -3.96
N VAL A 100 -3.72 22.59 -2.73
CA VAL A 100 -4.49 22.90 -1.53
C VAL A 100 -4.20 24.32 -1.10
N ALA A 101 -5.22 25.17 -1.05
CA ALA A 101 -5.09 26.57 -0.61
C ALA A 101 -4.48 26.65 0.79
N GLY A 102 -3.32 27.33 0.91
CA GLY A 102 -2.56 27.42 2.16
C GLY A 102 -1.86 26.13 2.58
N GLY A 103 -1.88 25.10 1.75
CA GLY A 103 -1.26 23.80 1.97
C GLY A 103 -0.23 23.46 0.91
N GLN A 104 -0.17 22.18 0.54
CA GLN A 104 0.78 21.68 -0.45
C GLN A 104 0.20 21.71 -1.86
N CYS A 105 1.01 22.14 -2.82
CA CYS A 105 0.83 21.88 -4.25
C CYS A 105 1.85 20.82 -4.69
N PHE A 106 1.38 19.75 -5.35
CA PHE A 106 2.23 18.68 -5.88
C PHE A 106 1.55 18.02 -7.09
N ARG A 107 2.32 17.69 -8.12
CA ARG A 107 1.80 17.07 -9.35
C ARG A 107 2.69 15.90 -9.75
N GLU A 108 2.29 14.68 -9.37
CA GLU A 108 2.96 13.46 -9.82
C GLU A 108 2.91 13.31 -11.34
N SER A 109 1.83 13.76 -11.98
CA SER A 109 1.63 13.67 -13.44
C SER A 109 2.67 14.43 -14.25
N ASP A 110 3.42 15.34 -13.65
CA ASP A 110 4.54 16.02 -14.33
C ASP A 110 5.68 15.04 -14.68
N THR A 111 5.77 13.90 -13.98
CA THR A 111 6.86 12.92 -14.17
C THR A 111 6.36 11.49 -14.28
N LEU A 112 5.33 11.11 -13.54
CA LEU A 112 4.80 9.76 -13.49
C LEU A 112 3.64 9.55 -14.46
N SER A 113 3.51 8.31 -14.92
CA SER A 113 2.36 7.84 -15.69
C SER A 113 1.46 6.96 -14.82
N PRO A 114 0.13 7.02 -14.99
CA PRO A 114 -0.79 6.17 -14.23
C PRO A 114 -0.70 4.70 -14.67
N GLY A 115 -0.98 3.79 -13.73
CA GLY A 115 -1.28 2.39 -14.00
C GLY A 115 -2.71 2.22 -14.55
N ASP A 116 -3.02 1.00 -14.94
CA ASP A 116 -4.27 0.62 -15.61
C ASP A 116 -4.91 -0.66 -15.07
N GLN A 117 -4.45 -1.15 -13.91
CA GLN A 117 -4.89 -2.43 -13.36
C GLN A 117 -5.32 -2.34 -11.91
N ILE A 118 -6.37 -3.08 -11.59
CA ILE A 118 -6.78 -3.40 -10.22
C ILE A 118 -6.02 -4.64 -9.78
N THR A 119 -5.23 -4.56 -8.71
CA THR A 119 -4.31 -5.62 -8.32
C THR A 119 -4.83 -6.40 -7.12
N THR A 120 -5.06 -7.69 -7.34
CA THR A 120 -5.24 -8.70 -6.31
C THR A 120 -4.30 -9.87 -6.59
N PHE A 121 -3.92 -10.62 -5.56
CA PHE A 121 -3.04 -11.79 -5.68
C PHE A 121 -3.41 -12.87 -4.67
N GLU A 122 -3.12 -14.12 -5.04
CA GLU A 122 -3.44 -15.29 -4.22
C GLU A 122 -2.28 -15.70 -3.33
N THR A 123 -2.60 -16.09 -2.11
CA THR A 123 -1.66 -16.63 -1.11
C THR A 123 -2.32 -17.80 -0.38
N GLU A 124 -1.57 -18.47 0.51
CA GLU A 124 -2.16 -19.46 1.43
C GLU A 124 -3.20 -18.85 2.39
N PHE A 125 -3.23 -17.54 2.54
CA PHE A 125 -4.22 -16.81 3.35
C PHE A 125 -5.47 -16.40 2.55
N GLY A 126 -5.55 -16.77 1.28
CA GLY A 126 -6.56 -16.35 0.31
C GLY A 126 -6.14 -15.12 -0.49
N THR A 127 -7.13 -14.48 -1.11
CA THR A 127 -6.94 -13.30 -1.96
C THR A 127 -6.59 -12.07 -1.13
N LEU A 128 -5.51 -11.39 -1.49
CA LEU A 128 -5.06 -10.12 -0.91
C LEU A 128 -5.06 -9.02 -1.98
N GLY A 129 -5.20 -7.76 -1.57
CA GLY A 129 -5.23 -6.60 -2.46
C GLY A 129 -4.04 -5.67 -2.24
N LEU A 130 -3.70 -4.91 -3.28
CA LEU A 130 -2.63 -3.92 -3.26
C LEU A 130 -3.03 -2.66 -3.99
N CYS A 131 -2.86 -1.50 -3.35
CA CYS A 131 -2.95 -0.20 -3.98
C CYS A 131 -1.91 0.75 -3.37
N ILE A 132 -1.69 1.93 -3.97
CA ILE A 132 -0.63 2.84 -3.53
C ILE A 132 -1.24 4.20 -3.17
N CYS A 133 -1.09 4.62 -1.90
CA CYS A 133 -1.27 5.98 -1.39
C CYS A 133 -2.58 6.66 -1.84
N PHE A 134 -2.52 7.47 -2.89
CA PHE A 134 -3.66 8.25 -3.39
C PHE A 134 -4.81 7.36 -3.88
N ASP A 135 -4.52 6.14 -4.30
CA ASP A 135 -5.51 5.12 -4.68
C ASP A 135 -6.53 4.87 -3.55
N LEU A 136 -6.11 4.94 -2.28
CA LEU A 136 -6.97 4.74 -1.11
C LEU A 136 -8.15 5.71 -1.08
N ARG A 137 -8.05 6.88 -1.72
CA ARG A 137 -9.12 7.87 -1.74
C ARG A 137 -10.30 7.48 -2.61
N PHE A 138 -10.08 6.57 -3.55
CA PHE A 138 -11.06 6.09 -4.51
C PHE A 138 -11.68 4.78 -4.01
N GLU A 139 -12.89 4.90 -3.47
CA GLU A 139 -13.62 3.77 -2.87
C GLU A 139 -13.85 2.66 -3.88
N GLU A 140 -14.10 3.01 -5.13
CA GLU A 140 -14.38 2.08 -6.22
C GLU A 140 -13.22 1.09 -6.42
N LEU A 141 -11.97 1.54 -6.36
CA LEU A 141 -10.80 0.66 -6.49
C LEU A 141 -10.74 -0.37 -5.35
N SER A 142 -10.93 0.10 -4.11
CA SER A 142 -10.98 -0.78 -2.94
C SER A 142 -12.14 -1.75 -3.01
N ARG A 143 -13.30 -1.30 -3.48
CA ARG A 143 -14.50 -2.12 -3.69
C ARG A 143 -14.25 -3.22 -4.71
N CYS A 144 -13.64 -2.91 -5.85
CA CYS A 144 -13.31 -3.91 -6.86
C CYS A 144 -12.38 -4.99 -6.30
N MET A 145 -11.31 -4.62 -5.59
CA MET A 145 -10.43 -5.59 -4.94
C MET A 145 -11.19 -6.49 -3.96
N CYS A 146 -12.09 -5.89 -3.16
CA CYS A 146 -12.90 -6.65 -2.20
C CYS A 146 -13.87 -7.60 -2.90
N LEU A 147 -14.49 -7.19 -4.02
CA LEU A 147 -15.38 -8.03 -4.82
C LEU A 147 -14.64 -9.17 -5.51
N ARG A 148 -13.34 -9.02 -5.78
CA ARG A 148 -12.43 -10.10 -6.21
C ARG A 148 -12.02 -11.04 -5.08
N GLY A 149 -12.50 -10.80 -3.85
CA GLY A 149 -12.25 -11.66 -2.69
C GLY A 149 -11.19 -11.16 -1.73
N ALA A 150 -10.60 -9.98 -1.92
CA ALA A 150 -9.57 -9.47 -1.04
C ALA A 150 -10.05 -9.39 0.42
N ARG A 151 -9.27 -9.97 1.33
CA ARG A 151 -9.50 -10.00 2.79
C ARG A 151 -8.60 -9.02 3.53
N VAL A 152 -7.44 -8.70 2.96
CA VAL A 152 -6.50 -7.68 3.41
C VAL A 152 -6.10 -6.85 2.20
N ILE A 153 -6.06 -5.53 2.35
CA ILE A 153 -5.56 -4.61 1.33
C ILE A 153 -4.34 -3.88 1.90
N PHE A 154 -3.20 -4.03 1.25
CA PHE A 154 -1.96 -3.35 1.58
C PHE A 154 -1.90 -2.00 0.85
N VAL A 155 -1.47 -0.97 1.57
CA VAL A 155 -1.40 0.40 1.07
C VAL A 155 -0.07 1.05 1.45
N PRO A 156 1.01 0.79 0.71
CA PRO A 156 2.19 1.64 0.78
C PRO A 156 1.80 3.09 0.47
N ALA A 157 2.15 4.03 1.34
CA ALA A 157 1.69 5.41 1.18
C ALA A 157 2.65 6.42 1.81
N ALA A 158 2.63 7.65 1.32
CA ALA A 158 3.40 8.78 1.85
C ALA A 158 2.50 10.03 1.94
N PHE A 159 1.47 9.98 2.80
CA PHE A 159 0.65 11.16 3.04
C PHE A 159 1.50 12.27 3.65
N ASN A 160 1.26 13.50 3.23
CA ASN A 160 1.96 14.68 3.72
C ASN A 160 1.33 15.28 4.99
N MET A 161 1.95 16.30 5.56
CA MET A 161 1.47 16.99 6.76
C MET A 161 0.20 17.82 6.52
N THR A 162 -0.17 18.12 5.27
CA THR A 162 -1.43 18.83 4.93
C THR A 162 -2.63 17.89 5.07
N THR A 163 -2.53 16.69 4.50
CA THR A 163 -3.66 15.75 4.42
C THR A 163 -3.57 14.60 5.44
N GLY A 164 -2.37 14.26 5.90
CA GLY A 164 -2.15 13.17 6.83
C GLY A 164 -2.94 13.30 8.12
N PRO A 165 -2.80 14.39 8.88
CA PRO A 165 -3.52 14.57 10.15
C PRO A 165 -5.05 14.50 10.01
N ALA A 166 -5.59 14.98 8.89
CA ALA A 166 -7.03 15.07 8.68
C ALA A 166 -7.62 13.77 8.06
N HIS A 167 -6.89 13.08 7.20
CA HIS A 167 -7.47 12.06 6.34
C HIS A 167 -6.90 10.65 6.55
N TRP A 168 -5.67 10.51 7.07
CA TRP A 168 -4.98 9.23 7.13
C TRP A 168 -5.81 8.15 7.85
N GLU A 169 -6.01 8.29 9.14
CA GLU A 169 -6.76 7.31 9.93
C GLU A 169 -8.22 7.21 9.48
N LEU A 170 -8.85 8.34 9.15
CA LEU A 170 -10.24 8.38 8.68
C LEU A 170 -10.43 7.48 7.45
N LEU A 171 -9.58 7.61 6.43
CA LEU A 171 -9.70 6.84 5.20
C LEU A 171 -9.47 5.34 5.43
N PHE A 172 -8.46 4.96 6.21
CA PHE A 172 -8.20 3.56 6.50
C PHE A 172 -9.37 2.90 7.24
N ARG A 173 -9.89 3.56 8.26
CA ARG A 173 -11.05 3.08 9.00
C ARG A 173 -12.31 3.00 8.12
N GLN A 174 -12.55 4.03 7.32
CA GLN A 174 -13.69 4.06 6.42
C GLN A 174 -13.61 2.95 5.38
N ARG A 175 -12.46 2.77 4.70
CA ARG A 175 -12.28 1.70 3.70
C ARG A 175 -12.41 0.32 4.30
N ALA A 176 -11.93 0.11 5.54
CA ALA A 176 -12.11 -1.15 6.25
C ALA A 176 -13.58 -1.46 6.52
N VAL A 177 -14.37 -0.46 6.94
CA VAL A 177 -15.80 -0.60 7.19
C VAL A 177 -16.58 -0.84 5.89
N ASP A 178 -16.35 -0.01 4.86
CA ASP A 178 -17.06 -0.10 3.59
C ASP A 178 -16.86 -1.45 2.90
N ASN A 179 -15.65 -1.99 2.99
CA ASN A 179 -15.24 -3.20 2.26
C ASN A 179 -15.16 -4.44 3.15
N GLN A 180 -15.35 -4.28 4.46
CA GLN A 180 -15.35 -5.36 5.44
C GLN A 180 -14.13 -6.27 5.29
N CYS A 181 -12.93 -5.64 5.22
CA CYS A 181 -11.64 -6.30 5.15
C CYS A 181 -10.59 -5.51 5.95
N PHE A 182 -9.43 -6.11 6.20
CA PHE A 182 -8.32 -5.42 6.84
C PHE A 182 -7.68 -4.43 5.87
N PHE A 183 -7.22 -3.29 6.39
CA PHE A 183 -6.34 -2.37 5.67
C PHE A 183 -5.05 -2.16 6.43
N VAL A 184 -3.93 -2.27 5.71
CA VAL A 184 -2.57 -2.12 6.24
C VAL A 184 -1.94 -0.91 5.56
N GLY A 185 -1.84 0.20 6.26
CA GLY A 185 -1.22 1.44 5.78
C GLY A 185 0.22 1.56 6.26
N VAL A 186 1.16 1.66 5.33
CA VAL A 186 2.58 1.77 5.66
C VAL A 186 3.15 3.05 5.09
N SER A 187 3.65 3.91 5.96
CA SER A 187 4.21 5.23 5.64
C SER A 187 5.68 5.31 6.00
N PRO A 188 6.51 6.06 5.25
CA PRO A 188 7.85 6.40 5.70
C PRO A 188 7.80 7.10 7.06
N ALA A 189 8.87 6.94 7.85
CA ALA A 189 9.07 7.76 9.03
C ALA A 189 9.12 9.25 8.65
N ARG A 190 8.68 10.10 9.57
CA ARG A 190 8.69 11.54 9.36
C ARG A 190 10.10 12.10 9.48
N ASP A 191 10.54 12.79 8.46
CA ASP A 191 11.75 13.59 8.46
C ASP A 191 11.36 15.06 8.27
N GLU A 192 11.41 15.84 9.34
CA GLU A 192 11.04 17.27 9.35
C GLU A 192 12.04 18.11 8.52
N SER A 193 13.20 17.57 8.17
CA SER A 193 14.21 18.24 7.34
C SER A 193 14.01 17.99 5.85
N ALA A 194 13.17 17.02 5.47
CA ALA A 194 12.90 16.67 4.09
C ALA A 194 12.04 17.75 3.40
N SER A 195 12.24 17.94 2.11
CA SER A 195 11.38 18.84 1.31
C SER A 195 9.94 18.32 1.16
N TYR A 196 9.74 17.02 1.24
CA TYR A 196 8.45 16.35 1.36
C TYR A 196 8.40 15.63 2.71
N VAL A 197 7.67 16.20 3.65
CA VAL A 197 7.54 15.66 5.00
C VAL A 197 6.38 14.66 5.02
N ALA A 198 6.69 13.37 5.12
CA ALA A 198 5.69 12.32 5.28
C ALA A 198 5.04 12.40 6.68
N TYR A 199 3.75 12.09 6.74
CA TYR A 199 3.00 12.10 8.01
C TYR A 199 3.45 10.99 8.96
N GLY A 200 3.99 9.87 8.46
CA GLY A 200 4.25 8.67 9.25
C GLY A 200 2.95 7.99 9.64
N ASN A 201 2.88 7.51 10.87
CA ASN A 201 1.67 6.94 11.47
C ASN A 201 1.16 5.68 10.77
N SER A 202 2.04 4.78 10.31
CA SER A 202 1.64 3.47 9.80
C SER A 202 0.62 2.83 10.73
N LEU A 203 -0.40 2.16 10.17
CA LEU A 203 -1.49 1.61 10.97
C LEU A 203 -2.13 0.38 10.32
N VAL A 204 -2.80 -0.40 11.14
CA VAL A 204 -3.62 -1.53 10.72
C VAL A 204 -5.03 -1.34 11.23
N THR A 205 -6.03 -1.49 10.35
CA THR A 205 -7.45 -1.45 10.70
C THR A 205 -8.13 -2.78 10.41
N ASP A 206 -9.04 -3.19 11.29
CA ASP A 206 -9.84 -4.41 11.13
C ASP A 206 -11.13 -4.16 10.33
N PRO A 207 -11.85 -5.21 9.90
CA PRO A 207 -13.09 -5.09 9.14
C PRO A 207 -14.22 -4.31 9.83
N TRP A 208 -14.10 -4.04 11.13
CA TRP A 208 -15.06 -3.23 11.92
C TRP A 208 -14.64 -1.75 12.00
N GLY A 209 -13.50 -1.39 11.40
CA GLY A 209 -12.94 -0.04 11.46
C GLY A 209 -12.16 0.26 12.75
N THR A 210 -11.81 -0.76 13.54
CA THR A 210 -10.96 -0.60 14.72
C THR A 210 -9.51 -0.47 14.29
N VAL A 211 -8.79 0.52 14.83
CA VAL A 211 -7.33 0.60 14.68
C VAL A 211 -6.71 -0.42 15.63
N LEU A 212 -6.13 -1.50 15.08
CA LEU A 212 -5.50 -2.58 15.86
C LEU A 212 -4.16 -2.15 16.43
N CYS A 213 -3.37 -1.46 15.63
CA CYS A 213 -2.09 -0.88 16.02
C CYS A 213 -1.77 0.33 15.16
N ARG A 214 -0.93 1.21 15.69
CA ARG A 214 -0.50 2.44 15.02
C ARG A 214 0.91 2.83 15.48
N ALA A 215 1.77 3.17 14.54
CA ALA A 215 3.03 3.83 14.81
C ALA A 215 2.82 5.34 15.03
N ALA A 216 3.85 6.03 15.49
CA ALA A 216 3.92 7.49 15.50
C ALA A 216 4.69 8.00 14.25
N GLY A 217 5.42 9.10 14.37
CA GLY A 217 6.22 9.65 13.27
C GLY A 217 7.61 9.02 13.12
N GLU A 218 8.09 8.34 14.14
CA GLU A 218 9.45 7.81 14.22
C GLU A 218 9.64 6.55 13.37
N GLU A 219 10.89 6.25 13.05
CA GLU A 219 11.28 5.00 12.40
C GLU A 219 11.02 3.82 13.34
N THR A 220 10.21 2.87 12.89
CA THR A 220 9.84 1.68 13.68
C THR A 220 9.33 0.56 12.78
N ILE A 221 9.35 -0.67 13.31
CA ILE A 221 8.62 -1.80 12.74
C ILE A 221 7.33 -1.96 13.52
N LEU A 222 6.20 -1.88 12.83
CA LEU A 222 4.87 -2.10 13.39
C LEU A 222 4.46 -3.55 13.17
N TYR A 223 4.11 -4.26 14.23
CA TYR A 223 3.67 -5.66 14.18
C TYR A 223 2.18 -5.78 14.45
N SER A 224 1.50 -6.65 13.74
CA SER A 224 0.08 -6.95 13.94
C SER A 224 -0.25 -8.37 13.52
N ASP A 225 -1.05 -9.06 14.34
CA ASP A 225 -1.69 -10.31 13.97
C ASP A 225 -3.06 -10.03 13.37
N LEU A 226 -3.38 -10.66 12.23
CA LEU A 226 -4.65 -10.51 11.54
C LEU A 226 -5.45 -11.82 11.62
N ASP A 227 -6.45 -11.87 12.48
CA ASP A 227 -7.42 -12.97 12.48
C ASP A 227 -8.38 -12.83 11.29
N LEU A 228 -8.08 -13.52 10.20
CA LEU A 228 -8.87 -13.43 8.98
C LEU A 228 -10.31 -13.96 9.15
N SER A 229 -10.60 -14.82 10.14
CA SER A 229 -11.96 -15.26 10.42
C SER A 229 -12.90 -14.10 10.77
N ARG A 230 -12.35 -13.00 11.26
CA ARG A 230 -13.06 -11.76 11.56
C ARG A 230 -13.71 -11.13 10.33
N VAL A 231 -13.11 -11.29 9.13
CA VAL A 231 -13.71 -10.84 7.86
C VAL A 231 -15.06 -11.53 7.63
N ASP A 232 -15.09 -12.85 7.77
CA ASP A 232 -16.32 -13.64 7.57
C ASP A 232 -17.36 -13.33 8.64
N ALA A 233 -16.92 -13.21 9.90
CA ALA A 233 -17.80 -12.87 11.00
C ALA A 233 -18.48 -11.51 10.82
N VAL A 234 -17.73 -10.48 10.42
CA VAL A 234 -18.26 -9.14 10.17
C VAL A 234 -19.21 -9.12 8.97
N ARG A 235 -18.83 -9.78 7.86
CA ARG A 235 -19.69 -9.90 6.67
C ARG A 235 -20.99 -10.63 6.94
N HIS A 236 -20.98 -11.60 7.86
CA HIS A 236 -22.20 -12.29 8.28
C HIS A 236 -23.09 -11.42 9.18
N GLN A 237 -22.49 -10.71 10.14
CA GLN A 237 -23.23 -9.88 11.11
C GLN A 237 -23.81 -8.61 10.49
N LEU A 238 -23.08 -8.00 9.56
CA LEU A 238 -23.45 -6.76 8.86
C LEU A 238 -23.22 -6.93 7.36
N PRO A 239 -24.17 -7.51 6.60
CA PRO A 239 -23.93 -7.99 5.24
C PRO A 239 -23.92 -6.87 4.18
N ILE A 240 -23.05 -5.89 4.32
CA ILE A 240 -22.97 -4.71 3.43
C ILE A 240 -22.73 -5.13 1.97
N LEU A 241 -21.81 -6.06 1.73
CA LEU A 241 -21.42 -6.45 0.37
C LEU A 241 -22.56 -7.17 -0.36
N SER A 242 -23.25 -8.08 0.32
CA SER A 242 -24.36 -8.86 -0.28
C SER A 242 -25.69 -8.08 -0.33
N ALA A 243 -25.85 -7.04 0.50
CA ALA A 243 -27.03 -6.17 0.49
C ALA A 243 -26.98 -5.05 -0.56
N ARG A 244 -25.91 -4.99 -1.38
CA ARG A 244 -25.82 -3.99 -2.45
C ARG A 244 -26.95 -4.16 -3.45
N ARG A 245 -27.54 -3.05 -3.84
CA ARG A 245 -28.64 -3.00 -4.82
C ARG A 245 -28.07 -2.97 -6.24
N THR A 246 -27.52 -4.12 -6.68
CA THR A 246 -26.94 -4.26 -8.03
C THR A 246 -27.96 -4.16 -9.17
N ASP A 247 -29.23 -4.14 -8.81
CA ASP A 247 -30.35 -3.80 -9.70
C ASP A 247 -30.50 -2.28 -9.94
N LEU A 248 -29.89 -1.42 -9.09
CA LEU A 248 -29.93 0.05 -9.20
C LEU A 248 -28.60 0.67 -9.56
N TYR A 249 -27.50 0.07 -9.14
CA TYR A 249 -26.14 0.57 -9.39
C TYR A 249 -25.14 -0.59 -9.39
N GLU A 250 -24.09 -0.42 -10.14
CA GLU A 250 -23.04 -1.42 -10.25
C GLU A 250 -21.65 -0.76 -10.26
N VAL A 251 -20.68 -1.42 -9.63
CA VAL A 251 -19.26 -1.11 -9.79
C VAL A 251 -18.71 -2.17 -10.73
N GLN A 252 -18.30 -1.75 -11.94
CA GLN A 252 -17.76 -2.62 -12.98
C GLN A 252 -16.33 -2.25 -13.30
N GLU A 253 -15.52 -3.28 -13.47
CA GLU A 253 -14.20 -3.15 -14.09
C GLU A 253 -14.35 -3.09 -15.61
N LYS A 254 -13.48 -2.31 -16.28
CA LYS A 254 -13.48 -2.18 -17.73
C LYS A 254 -12.39 -3.00 -18.38
#